data_4db8c97ee7df364cebb517c1223639d8
#
_entry.id   4db8c97ee7df364cebb517c1223639d8
#
_cell.length_a   1.000
_cell.length_b   1.000
_cell.length_c   1.000
_cell.angle_alpha   90.00
_cell.angle_beta   90.00
_cell.angle_gamma   90.00
#
_symmetry.space_group_name_H-M   'P 1'
#
loop_
_entity.id
_entity.type
_entity.pdbx_description
1 polymer ?
#
loop_
_entity_poly.entity_id
_entity_poly.type
_entity_poly.pdbx_seq_one_letter_code
_entity_poly.pdbx_strand_id
1 'polypeptide(L)'
;MTRPITLALAAALLAITPAAASETRTLPGVEDAYKSEAFGPDPMPAIDAALASARQSGKPVLLIMGTNGCHDSAWLANLLATERFAPVRDRYEIVYADIGMPHIRGLGRNPEVAKRFRFKIKGTPTVAILDANGTVLNRKAAPKWRNAASRSDDDIYDELMD
;
A
#
# COMPACT_ATOMS: atom_id res chain seq x y z
N MET A 1 -39.51 65.66 4.33
CA MET A 1 -39.53 64.42 5.15
C MET A 1 -38.57 63.41 4.50
N THR A 2 -37.33 63.44 4.88
CA THR A 2 -36.27 62.60 4.32
C THR A 2 -35.90 61.54 5.35
N ARG A 3 -36.13 60.27 5.03
CA ARG A 3 -35.74 59.11 5.85
C ARG A 3 -34.25 58.67 5.58
N PRO A 4 -33.42 58.49 6.57
CA PRO A 4 -32.07 57.93 6.35
C PRO A 4 -32.12 56.43 6.13
N ILE A 5 -31.41 55.96 5.11
CA ILE A 5 -31.15 54.54 4.81
C ILE A 5 -29.94 54.14 5.62
N THR A 6 -30.15 53.24 6.58
CA THR A 6 -29.07 52.65 7.36
C THR A 6 -28.51 51.42 6.61
N LEU A 7 -27.28 51.54 6.16
CA LEU A 7 -26.55 50.46 5.49
C LEU A 7 -25.93 49.54 6.58
N ALA A 8 -26.45 48.33 6.72
CA ALA A 8 -25.89 47.34 7.62
C ALA A 8 -24.74 46.60 6.92
N LEU A 9 -23.52 46.79 7.41
CA LEU A 9 -22.33 46.12 6.94
C LEU A 9 -22.25 44.77 7.64
N ALA A 10 -22.56 43.66 6.92
CA ALA A 10 -22.39 42.32 7.42
C ALA A 10 -20.91 41.89 7.26
N ALA A 11 -20.18 41.81 8.36
CA ALA A 11 -18.85 41.26 8.38
C ALA A 11 -18.92 39.73 8.35
N ALA A 12 -18.55 39.12 7.23
CA ALA A 12 -18.38 37.67 7.13
C ALA A 12 -17.06 37.25 7.83
N LEU A 13 -17.16 36.63 8.98
CA LEU A 13 -16.02 35.93 9.59
C LEU A 13 -15.71 34.67 8.77
N LEU A 14 -14.61 34.67 8.03
CA LEU A 14 -14.01 33.45 7.50
C LEU A 14 -13.45 32.66 8.67
N ALA A 15 -14.10 31.58 9.04
CA ALA A 15 -13.55 30.58 9.95
C ALA A 15 -12.39 29.85 9.25
N ILE A 16 -11.16 30.16 9.65
CA ILE A 16 -9.96 29.41 9.27
C ILE A 16 -10.04 28.11 10.08
N THR A 17 -10.45 27.01 9.43
CA THR A 17 -10.32 25.68 10.00
C THR A 17 -8.82 25.34 10.04
N PRO A 18 -8.24 25.01 11.22
CA PRO A 18 -6.86 24.54 11.26
C PRO A 18 -6.76 23.26 10.43
N ALA A 19 -5.80 23.20 9.51
CA ALA A 19 -5.43 21.98 8.83
C ALA A 19 -5.09 20.95 9.90
N ALA A 20 -5.80 19.80 9.89
CA ALA A 20 -5.50 18.69 10.78
C ALA A 20 -4.02 18.32 10.55
N ALA A 21 -3.21 18.47 11.59
CA ALA A 21 -1.84 17.97 11.58
C ALA A 21 -1.93 16.48 11.28
N SER A 22 -1.17 16.02 10.28
CA SER A 22 -1.03 14.60 9.96
C SER A 22 -0.49 13.91 11.20
N GLU A 23 -1.34 13.23 11.96
CA GLU A 23 -0.90 12.41 13.08
C GLU A 23 0.01 11.31 12.52
N THR A 24 1.23 11.23 13.05
CA THR A 24 2.16 10.17 12.70
C THR A 24 1.56 8.85 13.19
N ARG A 25 1.08 8.03 12.24
CA ARG A 25 0.52 6.71 12.56
C ARG A 25 1.63 5.81 13.11
N THR A 26 1.44 5.32 14.33
CA THR A 26 2.36 4.39 14.98
C THR A 26 1.75 2.99 14.95
N LEU A 27 2.50 2.01 14.47
CA LEU A 27 2.14 0.60 14.54
C LEU A 27 2.69 -0.01 15.84
N PRO A 28 1.89 -0.77 16.59
CA PRO A 28 2.35 -1.41 17.83
C PRO A 28 3.59 -2.28 17.60
N GLY A 29 4.65 -2.06 18.39
CA GLY A 29 5.90 -2.83 18.32
C GLY A 29 6.82 -2.47 17.14
N VAL A 30 6.50 -1.42 16.37
CA VAL A 30 7.33 -0.92 15.27
C VAL A 30 7.92 0.43 15.67
N GLU A 31 9.24 0.50 15.76
CA GLU A 31 9.98 1.72 16.16
C GLU A 31 9.78 2.85 15.13
N ASP A 32 9.81 2.50 13.84
CA ASP A 32 9.51 3.42 12.74
C ASP A 32 8.61 2.72 11.72
N ALA A 33 7.33 3.09 11.72
CA ALA A 33 6.32 2.48 10.84
C ALA A 33 6.65 2.62 9.34
N TYR A 34 7.54 3.54 8.98
CA TYR A 34 7.90 3.86 7.60
C TYR A 34 9.28 3.35 7.19
N LYS A 35 9.92 2.52 8.03
CA LYS A 35 11.13 1.78 7.69
C LYS A 35 10.85 0.29 7.69
N SER A 36 11.39 -0.43 6.72
CA SER A 36 11.22 -1.87 6.57
C SER A 36 12.46 -2.49 5.94
N GLU A 37 12.68 -3.76 6.25
CA GLU A 37 13.69 -4.62 5.61
C GLU A 37 13.03 -5.80 4.86
N ALA A 38 11.70 -5.75 4.66
CA ALA A 38 10.96 -6.85 4.07
C ALA A 38 11.27 -7.08 2.59
N PHE A 39 11.68 -6.03 1.86
CA PHE A 39 11.93 -6.11 0.42
C PHE A 39 13.40 -6.49 0.16
N GLY A 40 13.66 -7.78 -0.07
CA GLY A 40 14.99 -8.30 -0.42
C GLY A 40 15.43 -7.92 -1.84
N PRO A 41 16.74 -7.92 -2.12
CA PRO A 41 17.32 -7.42 -3.38
C PRO A 41 17.04 -8.31 -4.60
N ASP A 42 16.80 -9.59 -4.40
CA ASP A 42 16.54 -10.58 -5.47
C ASP A 42 15.15 -11.21 -5.28
N PRO A 43 14.09 -10.60 -5.83
CA PRO A 43 12.71 -11.03 -5.60
C PRO A 43 12.28 -12.27 -6.41
N MET A 44 12.94 -12.59 -7.53
CA MET A 44 12.45 -13.65 -8.42
C MET A 44 12.46 -15.03 -7.79
N PRO A 45 13.52 -15.49 -7.09
CA PRO A 45 13.50 -16.77 -6.38
C PRO A 45 12.44 -16.82 -5.27
N ALA A 46 12.21 -15.71 -4.55
CA ALA A 46 11.18 -15.64 -3.52
C ALA A 46 9.76 -15.76 -4.11
N ILE A 47 9.52 -15.14 -5.26
CA ILE A 47 8.26 -15.28 -6.01
C ILE A 47 8.05 -16.71 -6.47
N ASP A 48 9.09 -17.36 -7.01
CA ASP A 48 9.01 -18.76 -7.45
C ASP A 48 8.73 -19.70 -6.28
N ALA A 49 9.36 -19.47 -5.12
CA ALA A 49 9.11 -20.23 -3.90
C ALA A 49 7.68 -20.03 -3.39
N ALA A 50 7.16 -18.79 -3.37
CA ALA A 50 5.78 -18.51 -2.97
C ALA A 50 4.76 -19.17 -3.89
N LEU A 51 4.98 -19.19 -5.21
CA LEU A 51 4.12 -19.89 -6.16
C LEU A 51 4.22 -21.42 -6.00
N ALA A 52 5.39 -21.97 -5.66
CA ALA A 52 5.54 -23.38 -5.37
C ALA A 52 4.79 -23.77 -4.07
N SER A 53 4.90 -22.96 -3.02
CA SER A 53 4.13 -23.11 -1.78
C SER A 53 2.63 -23.04 -2.03
N ALA A 54 2.17 -22.06 -2.82
CA ALA A 54 0.77 -21.89 -3.20
C ALA A 54 0.18 -23.14 -3.89
N ARG A 55 0.95 -23.80 -4.75
CA ARG A 55 0.53 -25.07 -5.39
C ARG A 55 0.36 -26.20 -4.40
N GLN A 56 1.10 -26.19 -3.29
CA GLN A 56 1.03 -27.24 -2.25
C GLN A 56 -0.07 -26.94 -1.23
N SER A 57 -0.16 -25.68 -0.79
CA SER A 57 -1.08 -25.27 0.27
C SER A 57 -2.50 -24.96 -0.24
N GLY A 58 -2.65 -24.69 -1.53
CA GLY A 58 -3.89 -24.17 -2.11
C GLY A 58 -4.16 -22.69 -1.82
N LYS A 59 -3.26 -22.01 -1.09
CA LYS A 59 -3.40 -20.59 -0.77
C LYS A 59 -3.05 -19.72 -1.98
N PRO A 60 -3.71 -18.55 -2.17
CA PRO A 60 -3.27 -17.55 -3.13
C PRO A 60 -1.97 -16.88 -2.66
N VAL A 61 -1.22 -16.31 -3.61
CA VAL A 61 -0.03 -15.49 -3.32
C VAL A 61 -0.42 -14.04 -3.22
N LEU A 62 0.01 -13.36 -2.14
CA LEU A 62 -0.04 -11.91 -2.01
C LEU A 62 1.33 -11.33 -2.39
N LEU A 63 1.45 -10.87 -3.65
CA LEU A 63 2.66 -10.27 -4.18
C LEU A 63 2.64 -8.76 -3.97
N ILE A 64 3.54 -8.27 -3.11
CA ILE A 64 3.70 -6.86 -2.79
C ILE A 64 4.92 -6.32 -3.55
N MET A 65 4.67 -5.59 -4.63
CA MET A 65 5.70 -4.96 -5.45
C MET A 65 5.96 -3.55 -4.93
N GLY A 66 7.09 -3.36 -4.24
CA GLY A 66 7.42 -2.11 -3.56
C GLY A 66 8.91 -1.98 -3.32
N THR A 67 9.31 -1.27 -2.28
CA THR A 67 10.70 -1.13 -1.84
C THR A 67 10.77 -0.60 -0.41
N ASN A 68 11.84 -0.92 0.32
CA ASN A 68 12.08 -0.41 1.67
C ASN A 68 12.19 1.13 1.73
N GLY A 69 12.59 1.77 0.63
CA GLY A 69 12.70 3.24 0.53
C GLY A 69 11.38 3.97 0.20
N CYS A 70 10.28 3.25 0.04
CA CYS A 70 8.95 3.84 -0.20
C CYS A 70 8.13 3.82 1.08
N HIS A 71 7.72 4.99 1.57
CA HIS A 71 6.89 5.19 2.75
C HIS A 71 5.67 4.25 2.82
N ASP A 72 4.84 4.23 1.77
CA ASP A 72 3.65 3.37 1.72
C ASP A 72 3.98 1.87 1.68
N SER A 73 5.09 1.49 1.02
CA SER A 73 5.52 0.09 0.95
C SER A 73 6.03 -0.42 2.30
N ALA A 74 6.87 0.37 2.95
CA ALA A 74 7.42 0.03 4.27
C ALA A 74 6.32 -0.04 5.32
N TRP A 75 5.41 0.95 5.33
CA TRP A 75 4.28 0.97 6.23
C TRP A 75 3.38 -0.26 6.05
N LEU A 76 3.03 -0.62 4.80
CA LEU A 76 2.21 -1.81 4.53
C LEU A 76 2.90 -3.10 4.99
N ALA A 77 4.21 -3.24 4.75
CA ALA A 77 4.96 -4.42 5.20
C ALA A 77 4.94 -4.55 6.72
N ASN A 78 5.14 -3.45 7.44
CA ASN A 78 5.07 -3.42 8.90
C ASN A 78 3.66 -3.70 9.42
N LEU A 79 2.62 -3.13 8.79
CA LEU A 79 1.23 -3.42 9.14
C LEU A 79 0.90 -4.90 9.01
N LEU A 80 1.29 -5.53 7.91
CA LEU A 80 1.08 -6.96 7.67
C LEU A 80 1.85 -7.86 8.64
N ALA A 81 2.90 -7.37 9.29
CA ALA A 81 3.65 -8.08 10.32
C ALA A 81 2.99 -8.04 11.71
N THR A 82 2.02 -7.15 11.96
CA THR A 82 1.33 -7.03 13.26
C THR A 82 0.46 -8.25 13.56
N GLU A 83 0.18 -8.50 14.85
CA GLU A 83 -0.70 -9.60 15.28
C GLU A 83 -2.12 -9.49 14.72
N ARG A 84 -2.62 -8.28 14.54
CA ARG A 84 -3.92 -8.05 13.92
C ARG A 84 -4.03 -8.68 12.53
N PHE A 85 -2.93 -8.68 11.76
CA PHE A 85 -2.88 -9.22 10.41
C PHE A 85 -2.44 -10.69 10.34
N ALA A 86 -2.37 -11.42 11.47
CA ALA A 86 -2.10 -12.85 11.48
C ALA A 86 -3.07 -13.64 10.57
N PRO A 87 -4.41 -13.39 10.57
CA PRO A 87 -5.31 -14.08 9.65
C PRO A 87 -5.01 -13.85 8.16
N VAL A 88 -4.51 -12.66 7.79
CA VAL A 88 -4.07 -12.39 6.41
C VAL A 88 -2.83 -13.22 6.07
N ARG A 89 -1.85 -13.31 6.99
CA ARG A 89 -0.67 -14.17 6.81
C ARG A 89 -1.03 -15.66 6.72
N ASP A 90 -2.09 -16.08 7.40
CA ASP A 90 -2.60 -17.47 7.32
C ASP A 90 -3.32 -17.73 6.00
N ARG A 91 -3.97 -16.73 5.41
CA ARG A 91 -4.72 -16.84 4.16
C ARG A 91 -3.83 -16.88 2.91
N TYR A 92 -2.70 -16.16 2.92
CA TYR A 92 -1.85 -15.95 1.74
C TYR A 92 -0.43 -16.50 1.93
N GLU A 93 0.19 -16.89 0.82
CA GLU A 93 1.64 -16.95 0.68
C GLU A 93 2.14 -15.53 0.35
N ILE A 94 2.68 -14.82 1.35
CA ILE A 94 3.08 -13.41 1.18
C ILE A 94 4.50 -13.34 0.65
N VAL A 95 4.72 -12.54 -0.40
CA VAL A 95 6.04 -12.26 -0.94
C VAL A 95 6.24 -10.77 -1.23
N TYR A 96 7.35 -10.23 -0.76
CA TYR A 96 7.77 -8.84 -0.97
C TYR A 96 8.80 -8.79 -2.08
N ALA A 97 8.52 -8.02 -3.13
CA ALA A 97 9.38 -7.86 -4.29
C ALA A 97 9.94 -6.45 -4.38
N ASP A 98 11.25 -6.26 -4.18
CA ASP A 98 11.87 -4.96 -4.41
C ASP A 98 11.88 -4.65 -5.91
N ILE A 99 11.07 -3.69 -6.31
CA ILE A 99 11.04 -3.14 -7.68
C ILE A 99 11.56 -1.70 -7.74
N GLY A 100 12.10 -1.19 -6.62
CA GLY A 100 12.40 0.23 -6.49
C GLY A 100 11.14 1.10 -6.65
N MET A 101 11.32 2.26 -7.27
CA MET A 101 10.22 3.19 -7.61
C MET A 101 10.21 3.45 -9.13
N PRO A 102 9.76 2.49 -9.96
CA PRO A 102 9.90 2.58 -11.42
C PRO A 102 9.07 3.71 -12.07
N HIS A 103 8.13 4.30 -11.33
CA HIS A 103 7.38 5.50 -11.73
C HIS A 103 8.21 6.80 -11.56
N ILE A 104 9.38 6.71 -10.92
CA ILE A 104 10.36 7.79 -10.80
C ILE A 104 11.59 7.42 -11.64
N ARG A 105 12.01 8.34 -12.53
CA ARG A 105 13.14 8.09 -13.43
C ARG A 105 14.42 7.72 -12.66
N GLY A 106 15.00 6.59 -13.00
CA GLY A 106 16.27 6.11 -12.42
C GLY A 106 16.14 5.38 -11.08
N LEU A 107 14.93 5.26 -10.50
CA LEU A 107 14.73 4.58 -9.23
C LEU A 107 14.05 3.20 -9.34
N GLY A 108 13.88 2.69 -10.55
CA GLY A 108 13.38 1.33 -10.77
C GLY A 108 14.46 0.27 -10.53
N ARG A 109 14.03 -0.89 -10.00
CA ARG A 109 14.83 -2.11 -9.83
C ARG A 109 14.03 -3.31 -10.30
N ASN A 110 14.70 -4.42 -10.58
CA ASN A 110 14.10 -5.72 -10.89
C ASN A 110 12.88 -5.60 -11.85
N PRO A 111 13.06 -5.01 -13.05
CA PRO A 111 11.96 -4.74 -13.97
C PRO A 111 11.28 -6.01 -14.49
N GLU A 112 11.96 -7.17 -14.41
CA GLU A 112 11.43 -8.49 -14.75
C GLU A 112 10.22 -8.89 -13.91
N VAL A 113 10.12 -8.42 -12.64
CA VAL A 113 8.95 -8.68 -11.78
C VAL A 113 7.69 -8.09 -12.39
N ALA A 114 7.72 -6.78 -12.68
CA ALA A 114 6.58 -6.10 -13.29
C ALA A 114 6.25 -6.67 -14.69
N LYS A 115 7.28 -7.04 -15.47
CA LYS A 115 7.14 -7.64 -16.78
C LYS A 115 6.49 -9.03 -16.72
N ARG A 116 6.92 -9.91 -15.78
CA ARG A 116 6.36 -11.25 -15.59
C ARG A 116 4.85 -11.22 -15.41
N PHE A 117 4.35 -10.30 -14.59
CA PHE A 117 2.93 -10.18 -14.29
C PHE A 117 2.21 -9.12 -15.14
N ARG A 118 2.89 -8.58 -16.15
CA ARG A 118 2.36 -7.58 -17.11
C ARG A 118 1.75 -6.35 -16.42
N PHE A 119 2.46 -5.83 -15.41
CA PHE A 119 2.08 -4.58 -14.77
C PHE A 119 2.83 -3.39 -15.38
N LYS A 120 2.08 -2.29 -15.62
CA LYS A 120 2.65 -0.96 -15.78
C LYS A 120 2.56 -0.26 -14.41
N ILE A 121 3.68 -0.22 -13.71
CA ILE A 121 3.74 0.35 -12.36
C ILE A 121 3.53 1.86 -12.42
N LYS A 122 2.51 2.35 -11.69
CA LYS A 122 2.16 3.78 -11.59
C LYS A 122 2.47 4.35 -10.20
N GLY A 123 2.90 3.53 -9.28
CA GLY A 123 3.24 3.86 -7.90
C GLY A 123 3.52 2.60 -7.09
N THR A 124 4.12 2.75 -5.93
CA THR A 124 4.46 1.68 -5.00
C THR A 124 3.82 1.95 -3.63
N PRO A 125 3.32 0.88 -2.96
CA PRO A 125 3.27 -0.49 -3.44
C PRO A 125 2.21 -0.70 -4.53
N THR A 126 2.42 -1.71 -5.37
CA THR A 126 1.39 -2.35 -6.19
C THR A 126 1.19 -3.75 -5.63
N VAL A 127 -0.04 -4.10 -5.21
CA VAL A 127 -0.33 -5.36 -4.50
C VAL A 127 -1.19 -6.26 -5.37
N ALA A 128 -0.60 -7.36 -5.84
CA ALA A 128 -1.26 -8.34 -6.68
C ALA A 128 -1.63 -9.60 -5.87
N ILE A 129 -2.84 -10.09 -6.06
CA ILE A 129 -3.26 -11.41 -5.62
C ILE A 129 -3.12 -12.35 -6.81
N LEU A 130 -2.37 -13.44 -6.63
CA LEU A 130 -2.12 -14.43 -7.68
C LEU A 130 -2.73 -15.77 -7.29
N ASP A 131 -3.23 -16.50 -8.28
CA ASP A 131 -3.47 -17.93 -8.10
C ASP A 131 -2.15 -18.72 -8.08
N ALA A 132 -2.20 -20.02 -7.80
CA ALA A 132 -1.04 -20.90 -7.74
C ALA A 132 -0.27 -21.03 -9.09
N ASN A 133 -0.88 -20.64 -10.21
CA ASN A 133 -0.28 -20.59 -11.54
C ASN A 133 0.34 -19.23 -11.87
N GLY A 134 0.21 -18.25 -10.98
CA GLY A 134 0.71 -16.89 -11.17
C GLY A 134 -0.25 -15.99 -11.98
N THR A 135 -1.52 -16.37 -12.13
CA THR A 135 -2.54 -15.53 -12.76
C THR A 135 -2.96 -14.43 -11.79
N VAL A 136 -2.95 -13.19 -12.25
CA VAL A 136 -3.35 -12.03 -11.42
C VAL A 136 -4.87 -11.96 -11.30
N LEU A 137 -5.39 -12.08 -10.08
CA LEU A 137 -6.83 -12.10 -9.78
C LEU A 137 -7.41 -10.69 -9.59
N ASN A 138 -6.64 -9.75 -9.04
CA ASN A 138 -7.09 -8.40 -8.68
C ASN A 138 -6.50 -7.27 -9.53
N ARG A 139 -6.23 -7.50 -10.82
CA ARG A 139 -5.49 -6.58 -11.72
C ARG A 139 -5.92 -5.12 -11.66
N LYS A 140 -7.24 -4.85 -11.52
CA LYS A 140 -7.78 -3.47 -11.46
C LYS A 140 -7.54 -2.81 -10.10
N ALA A 141 -7.51 -3.58 -9.02
CA ALA A 141 -7.30 -3.11 -7.66
C ALA A 141 -5.81 -2.94 -7.33
N ALA A 142 -4.94 -3.82 -7.85
CA ALA A 142 -3.52 -3.85 -7.52
C ALA A 142 -2.79 -2.48 -7.54
N PRO A 143 -2.98 -1.59 -8.54
CA PRO A 143 -2.31 -0.28 -8.56
C PRO A 143 -2.88 0.74 -7.56
N LYS A 144 -4.04 0.49 -6.95
CA LYS A 144 -4.68 1.41 -5.99
C LYS A 144 -3.96 1.41 -4.64
N TRP A 145 -3.17 0.38 -4.36
CA TRP A 145 -2.42 0.21 -3.12
C TRP A 145 -1.28 1.21 -2.91
N ARG A 146 -0.92 2.00 -3.93
CA ARG A 146 0.13 3.02 -3.87
C ARG A 146 -0.03 4.06 -2.75
N ASN A 147 -1.22 4.18 -2.15
CA ASN A 147 -1.54 5.07 -1.04
C ASN A 147 -1.90 4.28 0.22
N ALA A 148 -1.24 3.13 0.46
CA ALA A 148 -1.57 2.21 1.54
C ALA A 148 -1.54 2.89 2.92
N ALA A 149 -0.53 3.71 3.19
CA ALA A 149 -0.40 4.41 4.47
C ALA A 149 -1.50 5.46 4.75
N SER A 150 -2.26 5.86 3.74
CA SER A 150 -3.39 6.79 3.88
C SER A 150 -4.73 6.08 4.16
N ARG A 151 -4.76 4.75 4.10
CA ARG A 151 -5.96 3.93 4.32
C ARG A 151 -6.08 3.54 5.79
N SER A 152 -7.29 3.26 6.25
CA SER A 152 -7.49 2.66 7.57
C SER A 152 -7.00 1.20 7.57
N ASP A 153 -6.62 0.71 8.77
CA ASP A 153 -6.23 -0.69 8.93
C ASP A 153 -7.42 -1.63 8.65
N ASP A 154 -8.64 -1.18 8.99
CA ASP A 154 -9.88 -1.93 8.73
C ASP A 154 -10.11 -2.09 7.23
N ASP A 155 -10.03 -1.00 6.43
CA ASP A 155 -10.20 -1.07 4.98
C ASP A 155 -9.19 -2.01 4.31
N ILE A 156 -7.94 -2.02 4.80
CA ILE A 156 -6.90 -2.90 4.30
C ILE A 156 -7.19 -4.36 4.69
N TYR A 157 -7.56 -4.58 5.95
CA TYR A 157 -7.90 -5.91 6.44
C TYR A 157 -9.07 -6.51 5.68
N ASP A 158 -10.16 -5.75 5.55
CA ASP A 158 -11.38 -6.20 4.87
C ASP A 158 -11.10 -6.52 3.39
N GLU A 159 -10.38 -5.63 2.66
CA GLU A 159 -10.03 -5.89 1.25
C GLU A 159 -9.17 -7.15 1.07
N LEU A 160 -8.36 -7.54 2.06
CA LEU A 160 -7.53 -8.74 1.98
C LEU A 160 -8.26 -10.00 2.46
N MET A 161 -9.33 -9.86 3.25
CA MET A 161 -10.10 -10.98 3.78
C MET A 161 -11.36 -11.31 2.99
N ASP A 162 -11.82 -10.41 2.10
CA ASP A 162 -12.91 -10.66 1.14
C ASP A 162 -12.43 -11.58 0.00
#